data_4d1c560ece37f4adf89d02907cd4ad16
#
_entry.id   4d1c560ece37f4adf89d02907cd4ad16
#
_cell.length_a   1.000
_cell.length_b   1.000
_cell.length_c   1.000
_cell.angle_alpha   90.00
_cell.angle_beta   90.00
_cell.angle_gamma   90.00
#
_symmetry.space_group_name_H-M   'P 1'
#
loop_
_entity.id
_entity.type
_entity.pdbx_description
1 polymer ?
#
loop_
_entity_poly.entity_id
_entity_poly.type
_entity_poly.pdbx_seq_one_letter_code
_entity_poly.pdbx_strand_id
1 'polypeptide(L)'
;QKKLSQLYKAEIAELSMILECDFTKDHDIYNFDSYLSDDGFIYFRCWLILKGKTFFDDIRSDIQSFINGKYSFDISNCWAEELLYCADEAYLLNNNDESETPIRDAVYDLYPDHHYDSAHFSMDRQLLHGAELQIKYPKLVKTICAFRN
;
A
#
# COMPACT_ATOMS: atom_id res chain seq x y z
N GLN A 1 6.30 5.49 -10.30
CA GLN A 1 5.90 4.15 -10.77
C GLN A 1 6.89 3.06 -10.35
N LYS A 2 8.21 3.17 -10.63
CA LYS A 2 9.21 2.17 -10.21
C LYS A 2 9.17 1.84 -8.73
N LYS A 3 8.93 2.82 -7.83
CA LYS A 3 8.77 2.57 -6.41
C LYS A 3 7.47 1.84 -6.09
N LEU A 4 6.38 2.13 -6.80
CA LEU A 4 5.11 1.42 -6.63
C LEU A 4 5.25 -0.07 -6.98
N SER A 5 5.94 -0.40 -8.08
CA SER A 5 6.20 -1.80 -8.44
C SER A 5 7.07 -2.53 -7.42
N GLN A 6 8.03 -1.85 -6.78
CA GLN A 6 8.86 -2.44 -5.72
C GLN A 6 8.08 -2.79 -4.45
N LEU A 7 6.93 -2.15 -4.23
CA LEU A 7 6.01 -2.42 -3.12
C LEU A 7 4.93 -3.45 -3.47
N TYR A 8 4.87 -3.94 -4.71
CA TYR A 8 3.91 -4.97 -5.11
C TYR A 8 4.38 -6.34 -4.64
N LYS A 9 4.26 -6.57 -3.34
CA LYS A 9 4.69 -7.77 -2.64
C LYS A 9 3.62 -8.24 -1.68
N ALA A 10 3.56 -9.55 -1.48
CA ALA A 10 2.59 -10.16 -0.58
C ALA A 10 2.68 -9.59 0.84
N GLU A 11 3.88 -9.38 1.38
CA GLU A 11 4.04 -8.80 2.73
C GLU A 11 3.48 -7.37 2.85
N ILE A 12 3.61 -6.56 1.81
CA ILE A 12 3.06 -5.20 1.79
C ILE A 12 1.53 -5.24 1.67
N ALA A 13 0.98 -6.16 0.87
CA ALA A 13 -0.46 -6.38 0.78
C ALA A 13 -1.04 -6.87 2.11
N GLU A 14 -0.36 -7.79 2.78
CA GLU A 14 -0.72 -8.29 4.12
C GLU A 14 -0.68 -7.18 5.17
N LEU A 15 0.30 -6.27 5.11
CA LEU A 15 0.31 -5.08 5.97
C LEU A 15 -0.92 -4.20 5.72
N SER A 16 -1.27 -3.93 4.47
CA SER A 16 -2.48 -3.18 4.10
C SER A 16 -3.73 -3.86 4.65
N MET A 17 -3.86 -5.18 4.52
CA MET A 17 -4.98 -5.95 5.06
C MET A 17 -5.08 -5.82 6.60
N ILE A 18 -3.97 -5.90 7.33
CA ILE A 18 -3.95 -5.74 8.79
C ILE A 18 -4.40 -4.34 9.20
N LEU A 19 -4.11 -3.33 8.39
CA LEU A 19 -4.47 -1.95 8.66
C LEU A 19 -5.92 -1.61 8.29
N GLU A 20 -6.45 -2.18 7.22
CA GLU A 20 -7.68 -1.69 6.58
C GLU A 20 -8.83 -2.71 6.57
N CYS A 21 -8.55 -4.02 6.44
CA CYS A 21 -9.61 -5.02 6.36
C CYS A 21 -10.34 -5.17 7.70
N ASP A 22 -11.64 -5.41 7.63
CA ASP A 22 -12.42 -5.78 8.80
C ASP A 22 -11.90 -7.10 9.38
N PHE A 23 -12.08 -7.26 10.69
CA PHE A 23 -11.71 -8.48 11.39
C PHE A 23 -12.69 -8.83 12.48
N THR A 24 -12.80 -10.12 12.77
CA THR A 24 -13.48 -10.62 13.96
C THR A 24 -12.44 -11.05 14.99
N LYS A 25 -12.76 -10.89 16.27
CA LYS A 25 -11.92 -11.35 17.37
C LYS A 25 -12.66 -12.42 18.16
N ASP A 26 -12.06 -13.60 18.25
CA ASP A 26 -12.51 -14.66 19.13
C ASP A 26 -11.38 -15.00 20.13
N HIS A 27 -11.61 -14.71 21.41
CA HIS A 27 -10.59 -14.72 22.46
C HIS A 27 -9.38 -13.86 22.08
N ASP A 28 -8.22 -14.48 21.81
CA ASP A 28 -6.99 -13.80 21.39
C ASP A 28 -6.67 -13.98 19.89
N ILE A 29 -7.63 -14.50 19.12
CA ILE A 29 -7.46 -14.75 17.67
C ILE A 29 -8.18 -13.67 16.89
N TYR A 30 -7.41 -12.96 16.03
CA TYR A 30 -7.90 -12.02 15.06
C TYR A 30 -8.03 -12.71 13.70
N ASN A 31 -9.23 -12.70 13.14
CA ASN A 31 -9.54 -13.30 11.85
C ASN A 31 -9.97 -12.21 10.87
N PHE A 32 -9.10 -11.89 9.93
CA PHE A 32 -9.31 -10.80 8.98
C PHE A 32 -10.12 -11.24 7.77
N ASP A 33 -10.92 -10.34 7.24
CA ASP A 33 -11.56 -10.54 5.95
C ASP A 33 -10.50 -10.68 4.84
N SER A 34 -10.84 -11.46 3.82
CA SER A 34 -9.88 -11.83 2.76
C SER A 34 -9.89 -10.88 1.57
N TYR A 35 -10.59 -9.74 1.68
CA TYR A 35 -10.75 -8.83 0.55
C TYR A 35 -9.80 -7.63 0.65
N LEU A 36 -8.88 -7.54 -0.30
CA LEU A 36 -8.07 -6.36 -0.56
C LEU A 36 -8.40 -5.86 -1.96
N SER A 37 -8.95 -4.64 -2.08
CA SER A 37 -9.20 -4.05 -3.39
C SER A 37 -7.91 -3.61 -4.07
N ASP A 38 -7.86 -3.69 -5.40
CA ASP A 38 -6.71 -3.22 -6.18
C ASP A 38 -6.45 -1.73 -5.93
N ASP A 39 -7.52 -0.92 -5.89
CA ASP A 39 -7.45 0.51 -5.61
C ASP A 39 -6.93 0.79 -4.19
N GLY A 40 -7.48 0.13 -3.18
CA GLY A 40 -7.01 0.26 -1.80
C GLY A 40 -5.52 -0.07 -1.68
N PHE A 41 -5.09 -1.13 -2.33
CA PHE A 41 -3.68 -1.53 -2.29
C PHE A 41 -2.76 -0.55 -3.02
N ILE A 42 -3.18 0.04 -4.16
CA ILE A 42 -2.35 1.05 -4.82
C ILE A 42 -2.25 2.34 -3.99
N TYR A 43 -3.37 2.79 -3.38
CA TYR A 43 -3.39 4.00 -2.56
C TYR A 43 -2.56 3.86 -1.28
N PHE A 44 -2.58 2.67 -0.67
CA PHE A 44 -1.69 2.34 0.44
C PHE A 44 -0.21 2.39 0.03
N ARG A 45 0.16 1.83 -1.13
CA ARG A 45 1.53 1.92 -1.64
C ARG A 45 1.96 3.36 -1.94
N CYS A 46 1.06 4.19 -2.44
CA CYS A 46 1.29 5.63 -2.62
C CYS A 46 1.61 6.31 -1.28
N TRP A 47 0.82 6.00 -0.24
CA TRP A 47 1.03 6.52 1.10
C TRP A 47 2.41 6.11 1.66
N LEU A 48 2.83 4.86 1.51
CA LEU A 48 4.16 4.41 1.92
C LEU A 48 5.29 5.22 1.26
N ILE A 49 5.12 5.58 -0.02
CA ILE A 49 6.09 6.41 -0.76
C ILE A 49 6.17 7.82 -0.17
N LEU A 50 5.02 8.42 0.16
CA LEU A 50 4.95 9.78 0.72
C LEU A 50 5.58 9.90 2.11
N LYS A 51 5.70 8.81 2.86
CA LYS A 51 6.38 8.79 4.17
C LYS A 51 7.91 8.96 4.07
N GLY A 52 8.44 8.99 2.85
CA GLY A 52 9.84 9.28 2.59
C GLY A 52 10.73 8.03 2.51
N LYS A 53 11.96 8.27 2.04
CA LYS A 53 12.89 7.18 1.66
C LYS A 53 13.20 6.23 2.81
N THR A 54 13.50 6.74 3.99
CA THR A 54 13.89 5.90 5.13
C THR A 54 12.75 4.98 5.56
N PHE A 55 11.53 5.52 5.67
CA PHE A 55 10.36 4.72 5.99
C PHE A 55 10.08 3.67 4.91
N PHE A 56 10.13 4.07 3.64
CA PHE A 56 9.97 3.16 2.51
C PHE A 56 10.96 1.98 2.55
N ASP A 57 12.24 2.26 2.76
CA ASP A 57 13.28 1.25 2.80
C ASP A 57 13.12 0.30 4.00
N ASP A 58 12.75 0.83 5.17
CA ASP A 58 12.50 0.04 6.37
C ASP A 58 11.31 -0.91 6.19
N ILE A 59 10.16 -0.40 5.71
CA ILE A 59 8.96 -1.23 5.50
C ILE A 59 9.19 -2.28 4.40
N ARG A 60 9.89 -1.92 3.34
CA ARG A 60 10.23 -2.88 2.27
C ARG A 60 11.15 -4.00 2.76
N SER A 61 11.99 -3.71 3.72
CA SER A 61 12.91 -4.68 4.32
C SER A 61 12.22 -5.60 5.35
N ASP A 62 11.38 -5.03 6.20
CA ASP A 62 10.61 -5.75 7.22
C ASP A 62 9.36 -4.94 7.58
N ILE A 63 8.17 -5.46 7.27
CA ILE A 63 6.90 -4.80 7.57
C ILE A 63 6.67 -4.57 9.07
N GLN A 64 7.31 -5.34 9.95
CA GLN A 64 7.23 -5.14 11.40
C GLN A 64 7.89 -3.82 11.85
N SER A 65 8.70 -3.19 10.99
CA SER A 65 9.21 -1.82 11.21
C SER A 65 8.07 -0.80 11.35
N PHE A 66 6.87 -1.12 10.91
CA PHE A 66 5.67 -0.30 11.08
C PHE A 66 5.37 0.00 12.56
N ILE A 67 5.66 -0.92 13.46
CA ILE A 67 5.37 -0.81 14.89
C ILE A 67 6.61 -0.67 15.78
N ASN A 68 7.77 -0.38 15.23
CA ASN A 68 9.01 -0.30 16.01
C ASN A 68 9.17 0.99 16.85
N GLY A 69 8.17 1.87 16.82
CA GLY A 69 8.17 3.15 17.57
C GLY A 69 9.06 4.25 16.97
N LYS A 70 9.76 3.98 15.87
CA LYS A 70 10.62 4.95 15.18
C LYS A 70 9.82 6.03 14.44
N TYR A 71 8.58 5.70 14.04
CA TYR A 71 7.73 6.56 13.25
C TYR A 71 6.46 6.91 14.03
N SER A 72 5.97 8.14 13.81
CA SER A 72 4.68 8.60 14.31
C SER A 72 3.79 8.98 13.14
N PHE A 73 2.63 8.35 13.02
CA PHE A 73 1.62 8.62 12.00
C PHE A 73 0.25 8.11 12.45
N ASP A 74 -0.78 8.64 11.83
CA ASP A 74 -2.15 8.17 12.02
C ASP A 74 -2.38 6.91 11.18
N ILE A 75 -2.65 5.79 11.84
CA ILE A 75 -2.93 4.51 11.17
C ILE A 75 -4.34 4.46 10.57
N SER A 76 -5.23 5.39 10.94
CA SER A 76 -6.57 5.48 10.34
C SER A 76 -6.59 6.14 8.96
N ASN A 77 -5.44 6.66 8.51
CA ASN A 77 -5.31 7.37 7.24
C ASN A 77 -4.03 6.95 6.49
N CYS A 78 -3.98 5.68 6.11
CA CYS A 78 -2.87 5.10 5.33
C CYS A 78 -3.18 5.11 3.81
N TRP A 79 -3.65 6.25 3.31
CA TRP A 79 -4.22 6.40 1.98
C TRP A 79 -3.67 7.65 1.28
N ALA A 80 -3.29 7.55 0.01
CA ALA A 80 -2.79 8.69 -0.77
C ALA A 80 -3.04 8.51 -2.28
N GLU A 81 -4.30 8.51 -2.66
CA GLU A 81 -4.74 8.42 -4.04
C GLU A 81 -4.16 9.54 -4.90
N GLU A 82 -4.16 10.77 -4.36
CA GLU A 82 -3.77 11.99 -5.07
C GLU A 82 -2.33 11.93 -5.63
N LEU A 83 -1.47 11.07 -5.05
CA LEU A 83 -0.12 10.89 -5.60
C LEU A 83 -0.13 10.39 -7.05
N LEU A 84 -1.17 9.67 -7.47
CA LEU A 84 -1.29 9.16 -8.83
C LEU A 84 -1.55 10.26 -9.85
N TYR A 85 -2.17 11.36 -9.42
CA TYR A 85 -2.67 12.42 -10.29
C TYR A 85 -1.81 13.69 -10.26
N CYS A 86 -1.02 13.89 -9.22
CA CYS A 86 -0.31 15.16 -8.99
C CYS A 86 0.58 15.61 -10.16
N ALA A 87 1.14 14.68 -10.94
CA ALA A 87 1.96 15.03 -12.10
C ALA A 87 1.12 15.56 -13.28
N ASP A 88 -0.03 14.91 -13.54
CA ASP A 88 -0.97 15.34 -14.57
C ASP A 88 -1.58 16.69 -14.22
N GLU A 89 -2.02 16.87 -12.98
CA GLU A 89 -2.58 18.13 -12.49
C GLU A 89 -1.56 19.28 -12.60
N ALA A 90 -0.32 19.05 -12.17
CA ALA A 90 0.73 20.05 -12.28
C ALA A 90 1.06 20.44 -13.72
N TYR A 91 1.01 19.49 -14.64
CA TYR A 91 1.22 19.74 -16.06
C TYR A 91 0.06 20.54 -16.66
N LEU A 92 -1.18 20.16 -16.38
CA LEU A 92 -2.39 20.79 -16.92
C LEU A 92 -2.60 22.22 -16.41
N LEU A 93 -2.05 22.58 -15.24
CA LEU A 93 -2.06 23.98 -14.77
C LEU A 93 -1.35 24.96 -15.71
N ASN A 94 -0.41 24.49 -16.52
CA ASN A 94 0.42 25.32 -17.39
C ASN A 94 0.25 24.97 -18.88
N ASN A 95 -0.50 23.96 -19.23
CA ASN A 95 -0.66 23.48 -20.58
C ASN A 95 -2.13 23.14 -20.87
N ASN A 96 -2.58 23.49 -22.07
CA ASN A 96 -3.88 23.03 -22.56
C ASN A 96 -3.64 21.70 -23.28
N ASP A 97 -4.09 20.60 -22.70
CA ASP A 97 -4.05 19.28 -23.32
C ASP A 97 -5.45 18.71 -23.44
N GLU A 98 -5.69 17.88 -24.46
CA GLU A 98 -6.98 17.20 -24.64
C GLU A 98 -7.12 15.98 -23.70
N SER A 99 -5.99 15.39 -23.29
CA SER A 99 -5.98 14.31 -22.31
C SER A 99 -6.07 14.85 -20.88
N GLU A 100 -6.84 14.18 -20.03
CA GLU A 100 -6.86 14.43 -18.59
C GLU A 100 -5.64 13.79 -17.87
N THR A 101 -4.89 12.95 -18.57
CA THR A 101 -3.79 12.15 -18.00
C THR A 101 -2.51 12.19 -18.82
N PRO A 102 -2.08 13.36 -19.31
CA PRO A 102 -1.02 13.47 -20.33
C PRO A 102 0.34 12.92 -19.85
N ILE A 103 0.67 13.09 -18.58
CA ILE A 103 1.94 12.60 -18.03
C ILE A 103 1.89 11.08 -17.83
N ARG A 104 0.76 10.55 -17.35
CA ARG A 104 0.59 9.10 -17.21
C ARG A 104 0.61 8.40 -18.56
N ASP A 105 -0.05 8.96 -19.56
CA ASP A 105 -0.09 8.44 -20.91
C ASP A 105 1.33 8.42 -21.52
N ALA A 106 2.07 9.51 -21.41
CA ALA A 106 3.45 9.59 -21.88
C ALA A 106 4.39 8.60 -21.15
N VAL A 107 4.20 8.41 -19.85
CA VAL A 107 4.99 7.43 -19.08
C VAL A 107 4.60 6.00 -19.47
N TYR A 108 3.34 5.71 -19.70
CA TYR A 108 2.88 4.41 -20.18
C TYR A 108 3.49 4.05 -21.53
N ASP A 109 3.52 5.01 -22.48
CA ASP A 109 4.08 4.80 -23.80
C ASP A 109 5.60 4.58 -23.77
N LEU A 110 6.32 5.36 -22.95
CA LEU A 110 7.78 5.31 -22.87
C LEU A 110 8.32 4.17 -21.99
N TYR A 111 7.54 3.74 -20.99
CA TYR A 111 7.98 2.79 -19.97
C TYR A 111 6.86 1.80 -19.61
N PRO A 112 6.38 0.98 -20.54
CA PRO A 112 5.25 0.06 -20.31
C PRO A 112 5.49 -0.91 -19.15
N ASP A 113 6.75 -1.33 -18.92
CA ASP A 113 7.12 -2.23 -17.82
C ASP A 113 7.05 -1.57 -16.44
N HIS A 114 6.82 -0.26 -16.38
CA HIS A 114 6.72 0.50 -15.12
C HIS A 114 5.30 0.96 -14.80
N HIS A 115 4.32 0.42 -15.49
CA HIS A 115 2.92 0.71 -15.21
C HIS A 115 2.57 0.35 -13.77
N TYR A 116 1.74 1.16 -13.11
CA TYR A 116 1.34 0.92 -11.72
C TYR A 116 0.16 -0.04 -11.60
N ASP A 117 -0.52 -0.34 -12.70
CA ASP A 117 -1.66 -1.22 -12.74
C ASP A 117 -1.28 -2.64 -12.32
N SER A 118 -2.06 -3.20 -11.39
CA SER A 118 -1.87 -4.54 -10.85
C SER A 118 -1.94 -5.65 -11.91
N ALA A 119 -2.61 -5.40 -13.04
CA ALA A 119 -2.71 -6.36 -14.15
C ALA A 119 -1.34 -6.78 -14.73
N HIS A 120 -0.30 -5.96 -14.54
CA HIS A 120 1.05 -6.20 -15.04
C HIS A 120 2.02 -6.76 -13.99
N PHE A 121 1.58 -6.96 -12.75
CA PHE A 121 2.43 -7.46 -11.68
C PHE A 121 1.90 -8.77 -11.13
N SER A 122 2.81 -9.66 -10.75
CA SER A 122 2.49 -10.86 -9.98
C SER A 122 3.03 -10.72 -8.57
N MET A 123 2.23 -11.14 -7.58
CA MET A 123 2.71 -11.25 -6.22
C MET A 123 3.86 -12.25 -6.14
N ASP A 124 4.84 -11.97 -5.29
CA ASP A 124 6.00 -12.83 -5.06
C ASP A 124 5.64 -14.16 -4.37
N ARG A 125 4.49 -14.23 -3.74
CA ARG A 125 3.88 -15.44 -3.18
C ARG A 125 2.38 -15.26 -2.97
N GLN A 126 1.70 -16.34 -2.61
CA GLN A 126 0.29 -16.29 -2.20
C GLN A 126 0.11 -15.47 -0.92
N LEU A 127 -0.97 -14.70 -0.86
CA LEU A 127 -1.35 -13.93 0.31
C LEU A 127 -1.80 -14.84 1.45
N LEU A 128 -1.44 -14.46 2.66
CA LEU A 128 -2.02 -15.04 3.87
C LEU A 128 -3.38 -14.40 4.15
N HIS A 129 -4.31 -15.16 4.69
CA HIS A 129 -5.67 -14.71 4.97
C HIS A 129 -6.11 -15.05 6.40
N GLY A 130 -7.14 -14.38 6.85
CA GLY A 130 -7.81 -14.68 8.11
C GLY A 130 -6.84 -14.67 9.31
N ALA A 131 -6.83 -15.75 10.07
CA ALA A 131 -5.98 -15.92 11.25
C ALA A 131 -4.50 -16.19 10.93
N GLU A 132 -4.16 -16.56 9.69
CA GLU A 132 -2.77 -16.80 9.29
C GLU A 132 -1.91 -15.54 9.40
N LEU A 133 -2.51 -14.37 9.21
CA LEU A 133 -1.83 -13.07 9.38
C LEU A 133 -1.30 -12.90 10.80
N GLN A 134 -2.09 -13.28 11.82
CA GLN A 134 -1.64 -13.23 13.21
C GLN A 134 -0.54 -14.26 13.50
N ILE A 135 -0.61 -15.46 12.91
CA ILE A 135 0.42 -16.48 13.08
C ILE A 135 1.77 -15.98 12.54
N LYS A 136 1.75 -15.35 11.39
CA LYS A 136 2.95 -14.81 10.75
C LYS A 136 3.47 -13.53 11.42
N TYR A 137 2.57 -12.62 11.81
CA TYR A 137 2.89 -11.28 12.32
C TYR A 137 2.26 -10.99 13.69
N PRO A 138 2.53 -11.79 14.73
CA PRO A 138 1.77 -11.72 15.98
C PRO A 138 1.86 -10.36 16.68
N LYS A 139 3.03 -9.72 16.68
CA LYS A 139 3.23 -8.41 17.30
C LYS A 139 2.53 -7.31 16.50
N LEU A 140 2.67 -7.34 15.17
CA LEU A 140 2.06 -6.36 14.28
C LEU A 140 0.54 -6.38 14.41
N VAL A 141 -0.08 -7.56 14.27
CA VAL A 141 -1.54 -7.74 14.40
C VAL A 141 -2.03 -7.27 15.77
N LYS A 142 -1.40 -7.74 16.85
CA LYS A 142 -1.81 -7.36 18.22
C LYS A 142 -1.75 -5.85 18.43
N THR A 143 -0.68 -5.21 17.97
CA THR A 143 -0.50 -3.76 18.14
C THR A 143 -1.51 -2.97 17.32
N ILE A 144 -1.66 -3.28 16.04
CA ILE A 144 -2.55 -2.53 15.15
C ILE A 144 -4.02 -2.73 15.56
N CYS A 145 -4.45 -3.97 15.81
CA CYS A 145 -5.83 -4.24 16.18
C CYS A 145 -6.21 -3.64 17.55
N ALA A 146 -5.24 -3.40 18.44
CA ALA A 146 -5.49 -2.68 19.68
C ALA A 146 -5.84 -1.19 19.47
N PHE A 147 -5.38 -0.58 18.37
CA PHE A 147 -5.71 0.81 18.00
C PHE A 147 -7.00 0.92 17.18
N ARG A 148 -7.42 -0.19 16.56
CA ARG A 148 -8.60 -0.22 15.68
C ARG A 148 -9.90 -0.63 16.40
N ASN A 149 -9.82 -1.02 17.67
CA ASN A 149 -10.97 -1.39 18.51
C ASN A 149 -11.62 -0.18 19.18
#